data_e0f79bd17d70271783cb5234274a8f38
#
_entry.id   e0f79bd17d70271783cb5234274a8f38
#
_cell.length_a   1.000
_cell.length_b   1.000
_cell.length_c   1.000
_cell.angle_alpha   90.00
_cell.angle_beta   90.00
_cell.angle_gamma   90.00
#
_symmetry.space_group_name_H-M   'P 1'
#
loop_
_entity.id
_entity.type
_entity.pdbx_description
1 polymer ?
#
loop_
_entity_poly.entity_id
_entity_poly.type
_entity_poly.pdbx_seq_one_letter_code
_entity_poly.pdbx_strand_id
1 'polypeptide(L)'
;KNRGEDKCPPWSIQAEKIQHSSTKKTIYYSNAVLKVYDFPIFYFPKFSHPDPTVDRRSGFLVPTILNSSNLGTGFALPYFVNLSNDRDLTLTSKLYSKENPLLLAEYRQAFKNSFLQVDAGHTEGYKKVTKKKTDGARNHLFVKYTSGILKNDEQRGSFELNLQQVSNETYFKVYDIETDLVDKENNIVENSIKFDYLFKDDSSINTSIASFEDLSKSGHKKFEYLLPSLVYNKNLISDLNFGSLDLNTNLEVKNYDVNKQTEFFVNDLIWESPMKINDFGFETQYLAKMKAVSYNADNTSKFKNENKNYEAYGALGLSAKLPMLKENEDKSLRDYFTPKFLLRYSPGHMRNIDDNYKLKYDDVFNIDRINLIDTLESGLSASFGFEYTKNKVLNNETKELFYTSFAQIINAEENNDRPAPINKKYSDLVGKTKLNVSDNFDLNYNYAIDQTLNDINFSEIGMNYLNGPLQFNINYLEEKNNYGSQEYVKSELNYAIGESGKLSFSAKRDLLKSSSEFYNLSYQYINDCLRAGIAYRREFYVDKDIEAENYLMFTIDIVPFGSLSSPTFN
;
A
#
# COMPACT_ATOMS: atom_id res chain seq x y z
N LYS A 1 -26.91 13.11 26.45
CA LYS A 1 -25.71 13.77 27.01
C LYS A 1 -26.11 15.20 27.35
N ASN A 2 -25.93 15.62 28.61
CA ASN A 2 -26.20 16.98 29.06
C ASN A 2 -25.32 17.97 28.29
N ARG A 3 -25.91 18.64 27.30
CA ARG A 3 -25.34 19.85 26.73
C ARG A 3 -25.78 21.01 27.59
N GLY A 4 -24.87 21.90 27.93
CA GLY A 4 -25.21 23.09 28.72
C GLY A 4 -26.40 23.83 28.14
N GLU A 5 -27.16 24.51 28.96
CA GLU A 5 -28.52 25.02 28.74
C GLU A 5 -28.75 25.87 27.48
N ASP A 6 -27.70 26.27 26.71
CA ASP A 6 -27.80 27.18 25.58
C ASP A 6 -27.42 26.60 24.21
N LYS A 7 -27.21 25.28 24.06
CA LYS A 7 -26.84 24.71 22.76
C LYS A 7 -27.98 23.90 22.14
N CYS A 8 -28.70 24.50 21.20
CA CYS A 8 -29.61 23.80 20.30
C CYS A 8 -28.88 22.63 19.59
N PRO A 9 -29.55 21.47 19.36
CA PRO A 9 -28.96 20.40 18.59
C PRO A 9 -28.59 20.93 17.20
N PRO A 10 -27.45 20.53 16.62
CA PRO A 10 -26.99 21.05 15.34
C PRO A 10 -27.92 20.73 14.17
N TRP A 11 -28.83 19.78 14.36
CA TRP A 11 -29.89 19.45 13.43
C TRP A 11 -31.17 19.02 14.14
N SER A 12 -32.30 19.19 13.46
CA SER A 12 -33.62 18.78 13.93
C SER A 12 -34.52 18.39 12.76
N ILE A 13 -35.47 17.49 13.02
CA ILE A 13 -36.55 17.21 12.07
C ILE A 13 -37.84 17.76 12.70
N GLN A 14 -38.40 18.75 12.05
CA GLN A 14 -39.71 19.29 12.35
C GLN A 14 -40.73 18.66 11.40
N ALA A 15 -41.76 18.03 11.93
CA ALA A 15 -42.80 17.40 11.12
C ALA A 15 -44.19 17.82 11.59
N GLU A 16 -45.16 17.89 10.67
CA GLU A 16 -46.54 18.13 11.03
C GLU A 16 -47.16 16.99 11.85
N LYS A 17 -46.74 15.73 11.51
CA LYS A 17 -47.21 14.55 12.21
C LYS A 17 -46.09 13.56 12.39
N ILE A 18 -45.95 13.02 13.62
CA ILE A 18 -45.00 11.96 13.96
C ILE A 18 -45.78 10.77 14.51
N GLN A 19 -45.57 9.57 13.99
CA GLN A 19 -46.18 8.32 14.43
C GLN A 19 -45.12 7.28 14.70
N HIS A 20 -45.10 6.72 15.91
CA HIS A 20 -44.23 5.58 16.26
C HIS A 20 -45.04 4.29 16.20
N SER A 21 -44.57 3.31 15.45
CA SER A 21 -45.12 1.97 15.40
C SER A 21 -44.21 1.01 16.15
N SER A 22 -44.62 0.60 17.34
CA SER A 22 -43.86 -0.34 18.17
C SER A 22 -43.77 -1.72 17.52
N THR A 23 -44.79 -2.14 16.77
CA THR A 23 -44.83 -3.44 16.08
C THR A 23 -43.84 -3.47 14.89
N LYS A 24 -43.75 -2.37 14.13
CA LYS A 24 -42.86 -2.25 13.02
C LYS A 24 -41.49 -1.65 13.38
N LYS A 25 -41.33 -1.27 14.66
CA LYS A 25 -40.12 -0.57 15.15
C LYS A 25 -39.70 0.56 14.22
N THR A 26 -40.67 1.45 13.87
CA THR A 26 -40.48 2.49 12.85
C THR A 26 -41.14 3.76 13.28
N ILE A 27 -40.49 4.89 13.08
CA ILE A 27 -41.03 6.23 13.27
C ILE A 27 -41.34 6.81 11.89
N TYR A 28 -42.58 7.25 11.68
CA TYR A 28 -43.10 7.85 10.46
C TYR A 28 -43.28 9.33 10.66
N TYR A 29 -42.92 10.12 9.67
CA TYR A 29 -43.07 11.56 9.66
C TYR A 29 -43.88 11.97 8.42
N SER A 30 -44.75 12.93 8.59
CA SER A 30 -45.49 13.56 7.48
C SER A 30 -45.15 15.05 7.43
N ASN A 31 -44.91 15.56 6.25
CA ASN A 31 -44.49 16.96 6.01
C ASN A 31 -43.28 17.35 6.88
N ALA A 32 -42.21 16.57 6.79
CA ALA A 32 -41.04 16.76 7.60
C ALA A 32 -40.06 17.73 6.95
N VAL A 33 -39.48 18.63 7.73
CA VAL A 33 -38.41 19.53 7.34
C VAL A 33 -37.18 19.21 8.17
N LEU A 34 -36.10 18.86 7.50
CA LEU A 34 -34.78 18.76 8.09
C LEU A 34 -34.19 20.18 8.22
N LYS A 35 -33.81 20.54 9.43
CA LYS A 35 -33.16 21.82 9.74
C LYS A 35 -31.75 21.58 10.28
N VAL A 36 -30.81 22.41 9.89
CA VAL A 36 -29.46 22.48 10.47
C VAL A 36 -29.27 23.89 11.02
N TYR A 37 -29.03 24.02 12.32
CA TYR A 37 -29.01 25.29 13.04
C TYR A 37 -30.21 26.20 12.71
N ASP A 38 -31.44 25.60 12.75
CA ASP A 38 -32.71 26.23 12.40
C ASP A 38 -32.91 26.62 10.92
N PHE A 39 -31.92 26.40 10.05
CA PHE A 39 -32.03 26.62 8.63
C PHE A 39 -32.68 25.39 7.96
N PRO A 40 -33.80 25.54 7.21
CA PRO A 40 -34.43 24.45 6.49
C PRO A 40 -33.55 24.00 5.32
N ILE A 41 -33.09 22.75 5.37
CA ILE A 41 -32.19 22.18 4.35
C ILE A 41 -32.96 21.30 3.36
N PHE A 42 -33.92 20.51 3.87
CA PHE A 42 -34.63 19.55 3.05
C PHE A 42 -36.06 19.33 3.53
N TYR A 43 -36.98 19.13 2.58
CA TYR A 43 -38.38 18.84 2.84
C TYR A 43 -38.75 17.44 2.36
N PHE A 44 -39.38 16.65 3.24
CA PHE A 44 -39.86 15.31 2.99
C PHE A 44 -41.38 15.26 3.17
N PRO A 45 -42.17 15.05 2.09
CA PRO A 45 -43.63 14.86 2.23
C PRO A 45 -43.99 13.67 3.12
N LYS A 46 -43.26 12.59 2.97
CA LYS A 46 -43.30 11.39 3.85
C LYS A 46 -41.90 10.90 4.07
N PHE A 47 -41.57 10.64 5.32
CA PHE A 47 -40.28 10.11 5.72
C PHE A 47 -40.47 9.08 6.82
N SER A 48 -39.64 8.06 6.87
CA SER A 48 -39.63 7.11 8.00
C SER A 48 -38.22 6.62 8.23
N HIS A 49 -37.88 6.39 9.49
CA HIS A 49 -36.65 5.75 9.88
C HIS A 49 -36.90 4.65 10.91
N PRO A 50 -36.03 3.66 11.03
CA PRO A 50 -36.11 2.64 12.05
C PRO A 50 -36.00 3.26 13.46
N ASP A 51 -36.63 2.63 14.41
CA ASP A 51 -36.41 2.90 15.84
C ASP A 51 -34.94 2.63 16.19
N PRO A 52 -34.32 3.43 17.11
CA PRO A 52 -32.93 3.22 17.55
C PRO A 52 -32.59 1.82 18.09
N THR A 53 -33.62 1.01 18.42
CA THR A 53 -33.44 -0.38 18.87
C THR A 53 -33.28 -1.39 17.73
N VAL A 54 -33.31 -0.94 16.47
CA VAL A 54 -33.13 -1.80 15.28
C VAL A 54 -31.70 -1.68 14.78
N ASP A 55 -30.93 -2.74 14.93
CA ASP A 55 -29.50 -2.75 14.54
C ASP A 55 -29.29 -2.62 13.01
N ARG A 56 -30.09 -3.32 12.20
CA ARG A 56 -29.96 -3.33 10.73
C ARG A 56 -31.32 -3.38 10.04
N ARG A 57 -31.52 -2.53 9.05
CA ARG A 57 -32.76 -2.51 8.26
C ARG A 57 -32.51 -2.03 6.82
N SER A 58 -33.26 -2.63 5.88
CA SER A 58 -33.26 -2.17 4.48
C SER A 58 -33.84 -0.77 4.35
N GLY A 59 -33.23 0.06 3.48
CA GLY A 59 -33.67 1.42 3.23
C GLY A 59 -32.69 2.20 2.36
N PHE A 60 -33.13 3.37 1.92
CA PHE A 60 -32.24 4.31 1.25
C PHE A 60 -31.17 4.81 2.21
N LEU A 61 -29.94 4.75 1.78
CA LEU A 61 -28.83 5.46 2.41
C LEU A 61 -28.83 6.90 1.92
N VAL A 62 -27.98 7.68 2.50
CA VAL A 62 -27.97 9.09 2.18
C VAL A 62 -27.39 9.34 0.80
N PRO A 63 -28.07 10.14 -0.03
CA PRO A 63 -27.62 10.44 -1.38
C PRO A 63 -26.40 11.35 -1.37
N THR A 64 -25.54 11.19 -2.39
CA THR A 64 -24.36 12.03 -2.60
C THR A 64 -24.55 12.88 -3.85
N ILE A 65 -24.21 14.15 -3.78
CA ILE A 65 -24.20 15.05 -4.94
C ILE A 65 -22.75 15.22 -5.37
N LEU A 66 -22.49 14.95 -6.64
CA LEU A 66 -21.20 15.07 -7.30
C LEU A 66 -21.29 16.12 -8.38
N ASN A 67 -20.25 16.89 -8.59
CA ASN A 67 -20.14 17.77 -9.75
C ASN A 67 -18.77 17.57 -10.39
N SER A 68 -18.77 17.03 -11.60
CA SER A 68 -17.61 16.69 -12.39
C SER A 68 -17.67 17.45 -13.71
N SER A 69 -16.55 17.94 -14.20
CA SER A 69 -16.48 18.60 -15.50
C SER A 69 -16.81 17.64 -16.65
N ASN A 70 -16.41 16.37 -16.53
CA ASN A 70 -16.58 15.33 -17.55
C ASN A 70 -17.95 14.66 -17.52
N LEU A 71 -18.44 14.29 -16.33
CA LEU A 71 -19.72 13.59 -16.15
C LEU A 71 -20.90 14.55 -15.91
N GLY A 72 -20.62 15.81 -15.59
CA GLY A 72 -21.60 16.81 -15.20
C GLY A 72 -22.02 16.69 -13.74
N THR A 73 -23.15 17.32 -13.38
CA THR A 73 -23.71 17.15 -12.04
C THR A 73 -24.24 15.72 -11.91
N GLY A 74 -23.81 15.04 -10.87
CA GLY A 74 -24.18 13.67 -10.55
C GLY A 74 -24.96 13.56 -9.24
N PHE A 75 -25.82 12.57 -9.16
CA PHE A 75 -26.57 12.21 -7.97
C PHE A 75 -26.44 10.71 -7.76
N ALA A 76 -25.85 10.31 -6.64
CA ALA A 76 -25.75 8.91 -6.26
C ALA A 76 -26.76 8.58 -5.18
N LEU A 77 -27.57 7.57 -5.40
CA LEU A 77 -28.61 7.11 -4.48
C LEU A 77 -28.38 5.64 -4.12
N PRO A 78 -27.75 5.36 -2.96
CA PRO A 78 -27.58 3.99 -2.49
C PRO A 78 -28.86 3.48 -1.81
N TYR A 79 -29.18 2.20 -2.01
CA TYR A 79 -30.23 1.48 -1.32
C TYR A 79 -29.66 0.23 -0.66
N PHE A 80 -29.68 0.20 0.65
CA PHE A 80 -29.21 -0.93 1.46
C PHE A 80 -30.30 -1.97 1.62
N VAL A 81 -30.00 -3.23 1.36
CA VAL A 81 -30.87 -4.39 1.53
C VAL A 81 -30.28 -5.28 2.63
N ASN A 82 -30.90 -5.30 3.79
CA ASN A 82 -30.59 -6.27 4.83
C ASN A 82 -31.21 -7.62 4.47
N LEU A 83 -30.40 -8.56 3.98
CA LEU A 83 -30.86 -9.91 3.61
C LEU A 83 -30.96 -10.82 4.84
N SER A 84 -29.99 -10.73 5.75
CA SER A 84 -29.94 -11.41 7.04
C SER A 84 -28.87 -10.77 7.94
N ASN A 85 -28.66 -11.30 9.14
CA ASN A 85 -27.67 -10.77 10.06
C ASN A 85 -26.23 -10.92 9.56
N ASP A 86 -25.99 -11.87 8.68
CA ASP A 86 -24.68 -12.26 8.15
C ASP A 86 -24.44 -11.79 6.70
N ARG A 87 -25.43 -11.18 6.02
CA ARG A 87 -25.32 -10.76 4.62
C ARG A 87 -26.18 -9.56 4.28
N ASP A 88 -25.67 -8.77 3.39
CA ASP A 88 -26.33 -7.57 2.87
C ASP A 88 -26.00 -7.32 1.39
N LEU A 89 -26.77 -6.43 0.79
CA LEU A 89 -26.60 -5.96 -0.57
C LEU A 89 -26.83 -4.44 -0.60
N THR A 90 -25.92 -3.69 -1.18
CA THR A 90 -26.10 -2.26 -1.45
C THR A 90 -26.18 -2.05 -2.95
N LEU A 91 -27.28 -1.45 -3.42
CA LEU A 91 -27.47 -1.06 -4.80
C LEU A 91 -27.33 0.46 -4.91
N THR A 92 -26.41 0.94 -5.74
CA THR A 92 -26.19 2.39 -5.93
C THR A 92 -26.45 2.79 -7.37
N SER A 93 -27.37 3.74 -7.57
CA SER A 93 -27.59 4.35 -8.87
C SER A 93 -26.90 5.72 -8.90
N LYS A 94 -25.87 5.88 -9.74
CA LYS A 94 -25.24 7.17 -10.02
C LYS A 94 -25.83 7.74 -11.32
N LEU A 95 -26.54 8.84 -11.22
CA LEU A 95 -27.19 9.54 -12.35
C LEU A 95 -26.35 10.78 -12.70
N TYR A 96 -26.00 10.93 -13.96
CA TYR A 96 -25.17 12.04 -14.44
C TYR A 96 -25.94 12.92 -15.44
N SER A 97 -25.73 14.24 -15.40
CA SER A 97 -26.39 15.16 -16.30
C SER A 97 -25.86 15.11 -17.74
N LYS A 98 -24.56 14.77 -17.90
CA LYS A 98 -23.90 14.73 -19.22
C LYS A 98 -23.74 13.33 -19.78
N GLU A 99 -23.70 12.28 -18.94
CA GLU A 99 -23.37 10.91 -19.34
C GLU A 99 -24.45 9.90 -18.92
N ASN A 100 -24.33 8.66 -19.37
CA ASN A 100 -25.25 7.58 -19.03
C ASN A 100 -25.17 7.21 -17.52
N PRO A 101 -26.26 6.68 -16.94
CA PRO A 101 -26.24 6.23 -15.56
C PRO A 101 -25.23 5.13 -15.32
N LEU A 102 -24.67 5.08 -14.12
CA LEU A 102 -23.87 3.99 -13.61
C LEU A 102 -24.63 3.28 -12.50
N LEU A 103 -24.80 1.96 -12.63
CA LEU A 103 -25.40 1.10 -11.62
C LEU A 103 -24.30 0.30 -10.92
N LEU A 104 -24.28 0.33 -9.60
CA LEU A 104 -23.33 -0.41 -8.75
C LEU A 104 -24.08 -1.34 -7.82
N ALA A 105 -23.50 -2.50 -7.54
CA ALA A 105 -24.01 -3.46 -6.59
C ALA A 105 -22.86 -4.00 -5.73
N GLU A 106 -22.96 -3.87 -4.42
CA GLU A 106 -22.04 -4.43 -3.45
C GLU A 106 -22.76 -5.49 -2.61
N TYR A 107 -22.30 -6.72 -2.66
CA TYR A 107 -22.79 -7.82 -1.83
C TYR A 107 -21.73 -8.26 -0.84
N ARG A 108 -22.12 -8.44 0.43
CA ARG A 108 -21.23 -8.90 1.50
C ARG A 108 -21.88 -10.03 2.28
N GLN A 109 -21.07 -11.04 2.59
CA GLN A 109 -21.51 -12.18 3.41
C GLN A 109 -20.41 -12.63 4.36
N ALA A 110 -20.71 -12.63 5.66
CA ALA A 110 -19.88 -13.22 6.69
C ALA A 110 -20.32 -14.67 6.95
N PHE A 111 -19.35 -15.57 6.97
CA PHE A 111 -19.52 -16.95 7.43
C PHE A 111 -18.77 -17.12 8.76
N LYS A 112 -18.83 -18.30 9.36
CA LYS A 112 -18.17 -18.55 10.64
C LYS A 112 -16.67 -18.21 10.65
N ASN A 113 -15.94 -18.62 9.58
CA ASN A 113 -14.49 -18.43 9.47
C ASN A 113 -14.10 -17.83 8.11
N SER A 114 -15.04 -17.28 7.37
CA SER A 114 -14.77 -16.73 6.04
C SER A 114 -15.66 -15.52 5.74
N PHE A 115 -15.25 -14.75 4.76
CA PHE A 115 -15.95 -13.55 4.32
C PHE A 115 -15.94 -13.49 2.79
N LEU A 116 -17.08 -13.15 2.20
CA LEU A 116 -17.26 -12.91 0.78
C LEU A 116 -17.72 -11.48 0.56
N GLN A 117 -17.04 -10.78 -0.34
CA GLN A 117 -17.48 -9.50 -0.89
C GLN A 117 -17.49 -9.57 -2.41
N VAL A 118 -18.53 -9.00 -3.02
CA VAL A 118 -18.70 -8.92 -4.47
C VAL A 118 -19.12 -7.51 -4.82
N ASP A 119 -18.36 -6.86 -5.69
CA ASP A 119 -18.69 -5.55 -6.27
C ASP A 119 -18.88 -5.70 -7.77
N ALA A 120 -19.98 -5.17 -8.28
CA ALA A 120 -20.27 -5.15 -9.71
C ALA A 120 -20.78 -3.77 -10.14
N GLY A 121 -20.46 -3.39 -11.35
CA GLY A 121 -20.95 -2.14 -11.93
C GLY A 121 -21.21 -2.23 -13.41
N HIS A 122 -22.19 -1.45 -13.88
CA HIS A 122 -22.59 -1.37 -15.28
C HIS A 122 -23.01 0.02 -15.70
N THR A 123 -22.54 0.46 -16.86
CA THR A 123 -23.02 1.65 -17.58
C THR A 123 -22.96 1.42 -19.07
N GLU A 124 -23.87 2.03 -19.83
CA GLU A 124 -23.86 2.01 -21.30
C GLU A 124 -22.71 2.86 -21.90
N GLY A 125 -21.84 3.42 -21.04
CA GLY A 125 -20.70 4.23 -21.46
C GLY A 125 -21.06 5.68 -21.78
N TYR A 126 -20.35 6.28 -22.73
CA TYR A 126 -20.53 7.70 -23.07
C TYR A 126 -21.75 7.93 -23.95
N LYS A 127 -22.51 9.04 -23.67
CA LYS A 127 -23.61 9.48 -24.54
C LYS A 127 -23.13 10.03 -25.89
N LYS A 128 -21.91 10.60 -25.91
CA LYS A 128 -21.30 11.15 -27.12
C LYS A 128 -19.98 10.48 -27.39
N VAL A 129 -19.89 9.82 -28.50
CA VAL A 129 -18.67 9.15 -28.97
C VAL A 129 -17.78 10.15 -29.69
N THR A 130 -16.48 10.10 -29.40
CA THR A 130 -15.44 10.90 -30.03
C THR A 130 -14.23 9.99 -30.35
N LYS A 131 -13.16 10.53 -30.95
CA LYS A 131 -11.93 9.74 -31.15
C LYS A 131 -11.31 9.24 -29.84
N LYS A 132 -11.54 9.96 -28.72
CA LYS A 132 -11.04 9.59 -27.39
C LYS A 132 -12.09 8.83 -26.58
N LYS A 133 -13.35 9.28 -26.59
CA LYS A 133 -14.48 8.68 -25.89
C LYS A 133 -15.12 7.61 -26.77
N THR A 134 -14.65 6.37 -26.63
CA THR A 134 -15.11 5.23 -27.45
C THR A 134 -16.49 4.74 -27.05
N ASP A 135 -17.20 4.15 -28.02
CA ASP A 135 -18.49 3.52 -27.82
C ASP A 135 -18.36 2.22 -26.99
N GLY A 136 -19.45 1.81 -26.37
CA GLY A 136 -19.60 0.52 -25.69
C GLY A 136 -19.85 0.61 -24.19
N ALA A 137 -20.54 -0.40 -23.70
CA ALA A 137 -20.81 -0.58 -22.28
C ALA A 137 -19.52 -0.77 -21.48
N ARG A 138 -19.52 -0.32 -20.24
CA ARG A 138 -18.43 -0.46 -19.30
C ARG A 138 -18.91 -1.17 -18.04
N ASN A 139 -18.14 -2.15 -17.62
CA ASN A 139 -18.50 -3.03 -16.52
C ASN A 139 -17.28 -3.36 -15.66
N HIS A 140 -17.55 -3.71 -14.42
CA HIS A 140 -16.59 -4.42 -13.58
C HIS A 140 -17.28 -5.52 -12.78
N LEU A 141 -16.49 -6.50 -12.40
CA LEU A 141 -16.83 -7.52 -11.42
C LEU A 141 -15.62 -7.80 -10.55
N PHE A 142 -15.74 -7.52 -9.25
CA PHE A 142 -14.74 -7.83 -8.25
C PHE A 142 -15.32 -8.80 -7.25
N VAL A 143 -14.55 -9.83 -6.92
CA VAL A 143 -14.92 -10.81 -5.90
C VAL A 143 -13.71 -11.02 -5.01
N LYS A 144 -13.90 -10.91 -3.72
CA LYS A 144 -12.92 -11.31 -2.72
C LYS A 144 -13.57 -12.30 -1.75
N TYR A 145 -12.98 -13.48 -1.67
CA TYR A 145 -13.33 -14.47 -0.66
C TYR A 145 -12.11 -14.78 0.18
N THR A 146 -12.22 -14.65 1.48
CA THR A 146 -11.17 -14.98 2.43
C THR A 146 -11.67 -16.01 3.42
N SER A 147 -10.85 -17.00 3.75
CA SER A 147 -11.17 -18.03 4.74
C SER A 147 -9.96 -18.32 5.61
N GLY A 148 -10.15 -18.25 6.92
CA GLY A 148 -9.18 -18.70 7.90
C GLY A 148 -9.33 -20.20 8.19
N ILE A 149 -8.21 -20.91 8.23
CA ILE A 149 -8.12 -22.33 8.58
C ILE A 149 -7.39 -22.40 9.93
N LEU A 150 -8.13 -22.63 11.01
CA LEU A 150 -7.57 -22.81 12.34
C LEU A 150 -7.72 -24.27 12.72
N LYS A 151 -6.61 -24.96 12.94
CA LYS A 151 -6.60 -26.31 13.50
C LYS A 151 -6.30 -26.28 15.00
N ASN A 152 -5.35 -25.46 15.38
CA ASN A 152 -4.96 -25.12 16.76
C ASN A 152 -4.12 -23.84 16.72
N ASP A 153 -3.63 -23.36 17.89
CA ASP A 153 -2.81 -22.14 17.98
C ASP A 153 -1.48 -22.25 17.21
N GLU A 154 -0.95 -23.47 17.03
CA GLU A 154 0.33 -23.76 16.36
C GLU A 154 0.16 -24.04 14.85
N GLN A 155 -1.06 -24.29 14.38
CA GLN A 155 -1.33 -24.65 12.98
C GLN A 155 -2.46 -23.77 12.44
N ARG A 156 -2.14 -22.88 11.53
CA ARG A 156 -3.09 -21.93 10.93
C ARG A 156 -2.81 -21.77 9.45
N GLY A 157 -3.85 -21.50 8.73
CA GLY A 157 -3.74 -21.22 7.30
C GLY A 157 -4.76 -20.20 6.87
N SER A 158 -4.61 -19.72 5.66
CA SER A 158 -5.57 -18.86 4.98
C SER A 158 -5.77 -19.30 3.54
N PHE A 159 -6.95 -19.09 3.04
CA PHE A 159 -7.31 -19.21 1.65
C PHE A 159 -7.90 -17.89 1.18
N GLU A 160 -7.42 -17.37 0.05
CA GLU A 160 -7.93 -16.17 -0.58
C GLU A 160 -8.20 -16.41 -2.05
N LEU A 161 -9.38 -15.99 -2.51
CA LEU A 161 -9.74 -15.88 -3.91
C LEU A 161 -9.98 -14.41 -4.24
N ASN A 162 -9.27 -13.88 -5.24
CA ASN A 162 -9.50 -12.57 -5.82
C ASN A 162 -9.89 -12.73 -7.29
N LEU A 163 -10.96 -12.07 -7.70
CA LEU A 163 -11.34 -11.90 -9.08
C LEU A 163 -11.55 -10.41 -9.34
N GLN A 164 -10.77 -9.83 -10.25
CA GLN A 164 -10.85 -8.43 -10.62
C GLN A 164 -10.93 -8.32 -12.14
N GLN A 165 -12.13 -8.05 -12.64
CA GLN A 165 -12.41 -7.93 -14.06
C GLN A 165 -12.94 -6.52 -14.37
N VAL A 166 -12.38 -5.89 -15.38
CA VAL A 166 -12.81 -4.60 -15.87
C VAL A 166 -12.86 -4.60 -17.40
N SER A 167 -13.91 -4.03 -17.96
CA SER A 167 -14.11 -4.02 -19.41
C SER A 167 -13.31 -2.95 -20.16
N ASN A 168 -12.80 -1.95 -19.45
CA ASN A 168 -12.08 -0.81 -20.04
C ASN A 168 -11.01 -0.31 -19.07
N GLU A 169 -9.84 0.02 -19.60
CA GLU A 169 -8.63 0.37 -18.87
C GLU A 169 -8.75 1.66 -18.04
N THR A 170 -9.63 2.59 -18.42
CA THR A 170 -9.82 3.88 -17.75
C THR A 170 -11.09 3.97 -16.92
N TYR A 171 -11.90 2.91 -16.92
CA TYR A 171 -13.22 2.88 -16.30
C TYR A 171 -13.24 3.30 -14.84
N PHE A 172 -12.29 2.85 -14.02
CA PHE A 172 -12.22 3.21 -12.60
C PHE A 172 -12.06 4.71 -12.39
N LYS A 173 -11.14 5.30 -13.15
CA LYS A 173 -10.76 6.71 -13.01
C LYS A 173 -11.86 7.62 -13.57
N VAL A 174 -12.42 7.27 -14.73
CA VAL A 174 -13.46 8.08 -15.37
C VAL A 174 -14.74 8.18 -14.53
N TYR A 175 -15.18 7.06 -13.93
CA TYR A 175 -16.43 7.01 -13.15
C TYR A 175 -16.21 7.10 -11.64
N ASP A 176 -14.98 7.36 -11.22
CA ASP A 176 -14.60 7.44 -9.80
C ASP A 176 -15.18 6.26 -9.01
N ILE A 177 -14.76 5.03 -9.42
CA ILE A 177 -15.18 3.80 -8.76
C ILE A 177 -14.36 3.60 -7.51
N GLU A 178 -14.99 3.68 -6.37
CA GLU A 178 -14.38 3.41 -5.08
C GLU A 178 -14.91 2.10 -4.51
N THR A 179 -14.00 1.23 -4.12
CA THR A 179 -14.28 -0.07 -3.52
C THR A 179 -13.11 -0.47 -2.64
N ASP A 180 -13.39 -1.22 -1.57
CA ASP A 180 -12.36 -1.79 -0.71
C ASP A 180 -11.59 -2.96 -1.39
N LEU A 181 -12.04 -3.41 -2.57
CA LEU A 181 -11.46 -4.55 -3.27
C LEU A 181 -10.35 -4.19 -4.24
N VAL A 182 -10.33 -2.96 -4.75
CA VAL A 182 -9.35 -2.48 -5.74
C VAL A 182 -9.00 -1.03 -5.45
N ASP A 183 -7.71 -0.74 -5.38
CA ASP A 183 -7.22 0.63 -5.34
C ASP A 183 -7.27 1.23 -6.76
N LYS A 184 -8.06 2.27 -6.96
CA LYS A 184 -8.21 2.96 -8.26
C LYS A 184 -6.93 3.63 -8.76
N GLU A 185 -6.00 3.94 -7.85
CA GLU A 185 -4.70 4.51 -8.22
C GLU A 185 -3.72 3.45 -8.73
N ASN A 186 -3.96 2.17 -8.40
CA ASN A 186 -3.20 1.05 -8.94
C ASN A 186 -3.73 0.70 -10.34
N ASN A 187 -2.82 0.69 -11.31
CA ASN A 187 -3.16 0.28 -12.68
C ASN A 187 -3.17 -1.25 -12.90
N ILE A 188 -2.89 -2.04 -11.87
CA ILE A 188 -2.81 -3.51 -11.98
C ILE A 188 -4.03 -4.13 -11.30
N VAL A 189 -4.79 -4.92 -12.05
CA VAL A 189 -5.86 -5.77 -11.52
C VAL A 189 -5.36 -7.22 -11.41
N GLU A 190 -5.75 -7.89 -10.33
CA GLU A 190 -5.26 -9.21 -9.96
C GLU A 190 -6.41 -10.22 -9.92
N ASN A 191 -6.25 -11.34 -10.64
CA ASN A 191 -7.08 -12.53 -10.46
C ASN A 191 -6.21 -13.62 -9.85
N SER A 192 -6.53 -14.06 -8.63
CA SER A 192 -5.67 -15.02 -7.94
C SER A 192 -6.41 -15.96 -7.01
N ILE A 193 -5.78 -17.12 -6.80
CA ILE A 193 -6.07 -18.05 -5.73
C ILE A 193 -4.79 -18.17 -4.92
N LYS A 194 -4.86 -17.87 -3.61
CA LYS A 194 -3.73 -17.93 -2.68
C LYS A 194 -4.06 -18.90 -1.55
N PHE A 195 -3.09 -19.67 -1.16
CA PHE A 195 -3.16 -20.57 -0.01
C PHE A 195 -1.87 -20.47 0.79
N ASP A 196 -2.02 -20.12 2.07
CA ASP A 196 -0.93 -20.03 3.02
C ASP A 196 -1.19 -20.98 4.17
N TYR A 197 -0.14 -21.67 4.63
CA TYR A 197 -0.25 -22.57 5.76
C TYR A 197 1.03 -22.60 6.60
N LEU A 198 0.86 -22.43 7.90
CA LEU A 198 1.90 -22.60 8.91
C LEU A 198 1.73 -23.95 9.59
N PHE A 199 2.76 -24.78 9.55
CA PHE A 199 2.80 -26.09 10.19
C PHE A 199 3.21 -25.98 11.65
N LYS A 200 3.03 -27.07 12.38
CA LYS A 200 3.39 -27.18 13.81
C LYS A 200 4.90 -27.00 14.09
N ASP A 201 5.75 -27.33 13.13
CA ASP A 201 7.22 -27.23 13.21
C ASP A 201 7.73 -25.87 12.69
N ASP A 202 6.86 -24.85 12.67
CA ASP A 202 7.12 -23.51 12.16
C ASP A 202 7.51 -23.46 10.66
N SER A 203 7.44 -24.61 9.94
CA SER A 203 7.56 -24.56 8.49
C SER A 203 6.31 -23.93 7.86
N SER A 204 6.49 -23.25 6.73
CA SER A 204 5.39 -22.59 6.04
C SER A 204 5.37 -22.90 4.56
N ILE A 205 4.18 -22.96 4.01
CA ILE A 205 3.95 -23.04 2.57
C ILE A 205 3.04 -21.89 2.15
N ASN A 206 3.48 -21.16 1.12
CA ASN A 206 2.70 -20.12 0.47
C ASN A 206 2.60 -20.50 -1.01
N THR A 207 1.41 -20.61 -1.53
CA THR A 207 1.21 -20.95 -2.94
C THR A 207 0.15 -20.07 -3.57
N SER A 208 0.37 -19.70 -4.81
CA SER A 208 -0.59 -18.90 -5.57
C SER A 208 -0.63 -19.30 -7.04
N ILE A 209 -1.80 -19.12 -7.62
CA ILE A 209 -2.04 -19.06 -9.06
C ILE A 209 -2.62 -17.69 -9.32
N ALA A 210 -1.99 -16.91 -10.19
CA ALA A 210 -2.40 -15.54 -10.42
C ALA A 210 -2.28 -15.12 -11.88
N SER A 211 -3.17 -14.22 -12.30
CA SER A 211 -3.02 -13.42 -13.51
C SER A 211 -3.14 -11.95 -13.18
N PHE A 212 -2.26 -11.16 -13.75
CA PHE A 212 -2.23 -9.71 -13.60
C PHE A 212 -2.51 -9.04 -14.94
N GLU A 213 -3.32 -7.99 -14.93
CA GLU A 213 -3.56 -7.14 -16.07
C GLU A 213 -3.14 -5.71 -15.73
N ASP A 214 -2.13 -5.20 -16.45
CA ASP A 214 -1.66 -3.82 -16.31
C ASP A 214 -2.46 -2.91 -17.24
N LEU A 215 -3.39 -2.16 -16.70
CA LEU A 215 -4.29 -1.26 -17.41
C LEU A 215 -3.57 -0.06 -18.07
N SER A 216 -2.33 0.21 -17.69
CA SER A 216 -1.51 1.26 -18.34
C SER A 216 -0.94 0.82 -19.68
N LYS A 217 -0.83 -0.49 -19.92
CA LYS A 217 -0.30 -1.09 -21.15
C LYS A 217 -1.42 -1.44 -22.13
N SER A 218 -1.06 -1.66 -23.39
CA SER A 218 -1.98 -2.06 -24.45
C SER A 218 -1.61 -3.41 -25.07
N GLY A 219 -2.62 -4.10 -25.64
CA GLY A 219 -2.44 -5.39 -26.31
C GLY A 219 -2.10 -6.52 -25.32
N HIS A 220 -1.46 -7.56 -25.82
CA HIS A 220 -1.12 -8.75 -25.01
C HIS A 220 -0.02 -8.49 -23.96
N LYS A 221 0.75 -7.42 -24.08
CA LYS A 221 1.82 -7.06 -23.14
C LYS A 221 1.28 -6.65 -21.76
N LYS A 222 -0.02 -6.42 -21.64
CA LYS A 222 -0.63 -6.06 -20.36
C LYS A 222 -0.82 -7.26 -19.42
N PHE A 223 -0.73 -8.49 -19.93
CA PHE A 223 -0.98 -9.68 -19.14
C PHE A 223 0.31 -10.34 -18.66
N GLU A 224 0.30 -10.71 -17.39
CA GLU A 224 1.32 -11.52 -16.73
C GLU A 224 0.63 -12.64 -15.95
N TYR A 225 1.19 -13.86 -16.01
CA TYR A 225 0.63 -15.03 -15.34
C TYR A 225 1.67 -15.69 -14.47
N LEU A 226 1.30 -16.06 -13.25
CA LEU A 226 2.04 -16.94 -12.35
C LEU A 226 1.26 -18.24 -12.18
N LEU A 227 1.78 -19.38 -12.71
CA LEU A 227 1.02 -20.61 -12.90
C LEU A 227 1.86 -21.88 -12.65
N PRO A 228 2.16 -22.28 -11.42
CA PRO A 228 1.97 -21.63 -10.12
C PRO A 228 3.17 -20.83 -9.62
N SER A 229 3.01 -20.16 -8.47
CA SER A 229 4.09 -19.77 -7.57
C SER A 229 3.93 -20.53 -6.26
N LEU A 230 5.02 -21.11 -5.75
CA LEU A 230 5.06 -21.81 -4.45
C LEU A 230 6.35 -21.45 -3.72
N VAL A 231 6.21 -21.08 -2.46
CA VAL A 231 7.33 -20.82 -1.54
C VAL A 231 7.16 -21.72 -0.32
N TYR A 232 8.16 -22.55 -0.04
CA TYR A 232 8.23 -23.39 1.16
C TYR A 232 9.43 -22.98 1.99
N ASN A 233 9.21 -22.64 3.25
CA ASN A 233 10.26 -22.25 4.19
C ASN A 233 10.29 -23.24 5.35
N LYS A 234 11.49 -23.66 5.73
CA LYS A 234 11.70 -24.54 6.88
C LYS A 234 13.02 -24.27 7.57
N ASN A 235 12.99 -24.07 8.87
CA ASN A 235 14.20 -24.17 9.68
C ASN A 235 14.55 -25.64 9.87
N LEU A 236 15.71 -26.07 9.36
CA LEU A 236 16.18 -27.45 9.44
C LEU A 236 16.90 -27.71 10.75
N ILE A 237 17.69 -26.75 11.22
CA ILE A 237 18.50 -26.85 12.44
C ILE A 237 18.45 -25.49 13.13
N SER A 238 18.23 -25.53 14.45
CA SER A 238 18.40 -24.37 15.33
C SER A 238 19.10 -24.87 16.59
N ASP A 239 20.40 -24.60 16.71
CA ASP A 239 21.26 -25.10 17.78
C ASP A 239 22.24 -24.03 18.28
N LEU A 240 22.48 -23.97 19.57
CA LEU A 240 23.34 -22.97 20.20
C LEU A 240 24.82 -23.05 19.76
N ASN A 241 25.30 -24.21 19.33
CA ASN A 241 26.69 -24.41 18.90
C ASN A 241 26.84 -24.34 17.39
N PHE A 242 25.85 -24.84 16.64
CA PHE A 242 25.87 -24.89 15.19
C PHE A 242 25.27 -23.60 14.55
N GLY A 243 24.31 -22.99 15.21
CA GLY A 243 23.52 -21.87 14.68
C GLY A 243 22.23 -22.31 14.00
N SER A 244 21.79 -21.57 13.02
CA SER A 244 20.58 -21.86 12.22
C SER A 244 20.94 -22.35 10.82
N LEU A 245 20.16 -23.32 10.33
CA LEU A 245 20.18 -23.76 8.93
C LEU A 245 18.74 -23.71 8.40
N ASP A 246 18.51 -22.85 7.43
CA ASP A 246 17.20 -22.62 6.85
C ASP A 246 17.16 -23.09 5.39
N LEU A 247 16.08 -23.76 5.03
CA LEU A 247 15.75 -24.16 3.66
C LEU A 247 14.61 -23.30 3.14
N ASN A 248 14.83 -22.63 2.00
CA ASN A 248 13.80 -21.95 1.24
C ASN A 248 13.71 -22.59 -0.13
N THR A 249 12.55 -23.13 -0.47
CA THR A 249 12.26 -23.73 -1.79
C THR A 249 11.27 -22.86 -2.51
N ASN A 250 11.61 -22.45 -3.73
CA ASN A 250 10.76 -21.64 -4.61
C ASN A 250 10.49 -22.41 -5.90
N LEU A 251 9.21 -22.48 -6.28
CA LEU A 251 8.77 -22.91 -7.60
C LEU A 251 8.01 -21.73 -8.21
N GLU A 252 8.39 -21.30 -9.40
CA GLU A 252 7.71 -20.23 -10.11
C GLU A 252 7.61 -20.56 -11.59
N VAL A 253 6.39 -20.53 -12.13
CA VAL A 253 6.13 -20.59 -13.57
C VAL A 253 5.49 -19.28 -13.97
N LYS A 254 6.20 -18.49 -14.79
CA LYS A 254 5.79 -17.16 -15.20
C LYS A 254 5.67 -17.06 -16.72
N ASN A 255 4.50 -16.56 -17.19
CA ASN A 255 4.27 -16.20 -18.59
C ASN A 255 4.04 -14.70 -18.66
N TYR A 256 4.76 -13.99 -19.52
CA TYR A 256 4.72 -12.53 -19.59
C TYR A 256 5.09 -12.01 -20.98
N ASP A 257 4.81 -10.75 -21.22
CA ASP A 257 5.33 -9.94 -22.32
C ASP A 257 5.22 -10.59 -23.70
N VAL A 258 4.09 -11.25 -24.00
CA VAL A 258 3.79 -11.99 -25.23
C VAL A 258 4.77 -13.14 -25.50
N ASN A 259 4.37 -14.35 -25.14
CA ASN A 259 5.08 -15.62 -25.38
C ASN A 259 6.45 -15.76 -24.67
N LYS A 260 6.78 -14.93 -23.72
CA LYS A 260 7.94 -15.19 -22.84
C LYS A 260 7.50 -16.08 -21.68
N GLN A 261 8.27 -17.13 -21.43
CA GLN A 261 8.03 -18.05 -20.32
C GLN A 261 9.32 -18.28 -19.55
N THR A 262 9.17 -18.37 -18.23
CA THR A 262 10.23 -18.83 -17.33
C THR A 262 9.65 -19.79 -16.31
N GLU A 263 10.36 -20.88 -16.06
CA GLU A 263 10.06 -21.89 -15.07
C GLU A 263 11.25 -22.05 -14.16
N PHE A 264 11.09 -21.76 -12.88
CA PHE A 264 12.15 -21.87 -11.89
C PHE A 264 11.78 -22.87 -10.79
N PHE A 265 12.73 -23.73 -10.46
CA PHE A 265 12.72 -24.49 -9.22
C PHE A 265 14.04 -24.23 -8.49
N VAL A 266 13.96 -23.56 -7.36
CA VAL A 266 15.12 -23.04 -6.64
C VAL A 266 15.10 -23.53 -5.20
N ASN A 267 16.26 -24.00 -4.73
CA ASN A 267 16.48 -24.33 -3.33
C ASN A 267 17.62 -23.48 -2.78
N ASP A 268 17.31 -22.69 -1.77
CA ASP A 268 18.28 -21.92 -1.00
C ASP A 268 18.50 -22.60 0.36
N LEU A 269 19.75 -22.91 0.67
CA LEU A 269 20.20 -23.28 2.00
C LEU A 269 20.95 -22.09 2.59
N ILE A 270 20.53 -21.60 3.72
CA ILE A 270 21.10 -20.44 4.40
C ILE A 270 21.56 -20.90 5.78
N TRP A 271 22.85 -20.76 6.05
CA TRP A 271 23.42 -21.07 7.34
C TRP A 271 23.98 -19.82 8.01
N GLU A 272 23.65 -19.65 9.28
CA GLU A 272 24.17 -18.61 10.13
C GLU A 272 24.74 -19.22 11.40
N SER A 273 26.04 -19.01 11.65
CA SER A 273 26.66 -19.50 12.89
C SER A 273 26.09 -18.75 14.11
N PRO A 274 26.25 -19.31 15.32
CA PRO A 274 26.00 -18.54 16.53
C PRO A 274 26.87 -17.28 16.54
N MET A 275 26.29 -16.15 17.03
CA MET A 275 27.05 -14.94 17.26
C MET A 275 28.08 -15.15 18.37
N LYS A 276 29.34 -14.82 18.10
CA LYS A 276 30.43 -14.87 19.07
C LYS A 276 30.87 -13.47 19.44
N ILE A 277 30.95 -13.22 20.72
CA ILE A 277 31.43 -11.95 21.27
C ILE A 277 32.84 -12.21 21.87
N ASN A 278 33.82 -11.44 21.42
CA ASN A 278 35.16 -11.51 21.96
C ASN A 278 35.36 -10.55 23.13
N ASP A 279 36.53 -10.63 23.81
CA ASP A 279 36.86 -9.79 25.00
C ASP A 279 36.86 -8.25 24.68
N PHE A 280 36.98 -7.86 23.42
CA PHE A 280 36.92 -6.46 22.98
C PHE A 280 35.51 -6.00 22.63
N GLY A 281 34.50 -6.89 22.73
CA GLY A 281 33.11 -6.58 22.42
C GLY A 281 32.75 -6.72 20.93
N PHE A 282 33.64 -7.24 20.07
CA PHE A 282 33.27 -7.54 18.69
C PHE A 282 32.32 -8.72 18.63
N GLU A 283 31.18 -8.48 18.02
CA GLU A 283 30.19 -9.50 17.66
C GLU A 283 30.51 -10.01 16.27
N THR A 284 30.81 -11.30 16.14
CA THR A 284 31.18 -11.94 14.87
C THR A 284 30.25 -13.09 14.54
N GLN A 285 29.95 -13.28 13.27
CA GLN A 285 29.08 -14.34 12.78
C GLN A 285 29.55 -14.78 11.39
N TYR A 286 29.61 -16.09 11.19
CA TYR A 286 29.85 -16.70 9.87
C TYR A 286 28.50 -16.93 9.18
N LEU A 287 28.47 -16.66 7.89
CA LEU A 287 27.30 -16.80 7.04
C LEU A 287 27.66 -17.67 5.84
N ALA A 288 26.74 -18.54 5.45
CA ALA A 288 26.88 -19.27 4.20
C ALA A 288 25.52 -19.36 3.49
N LYS A 289 25.51 -19.21 2.18
CA LYS A 289 24.34 -19.43 1.36
C LYS A 289 24.71 -20.32 0.18
N MET A 290 23.86 -21.30 -0.10
CA MET A 290 23.91 -22.12 -1.30
C MET A 290 22.56 -21.97 -2.01
N LYS A 291 22.59 -21.67 -3.30
CA LYS A 291 21.42 -21.54 -4.16
C LYS A 291 21.56 -22.53 -5.32
N ALA A 292 20.63 -23.47 -5.43
CA ALA A 292 20.53 -24.42 -6.53
C ALA A 292 19.34 -24.05 -7.40
N VAL A 293 19.57 -23.69 -8.65
CA VAL A 293 18.58 -23.20 -9.61
C VAL A 293 18.43 -24.21 -10.73
N SER A 294 17.23 -24.74 -10.90
CA SER A 294 16.83 -25.50 -12.08
C SER A 294 15.82 -24.66 -12.85
N TYR A 295 16.05 -24.38 -14.12
CA TYR A 295 15.17 -23.52 -14.88
C TYR A 295 15.03 -23.92 -16.33
N ASN A 296 13.90 -23.51 -16.92
CA ASN A 296 13.61 -23.48 -18.34
C ASN A 296 13.14 -22.08 -18.74
N ALA A 297 13.56 -21.60 -19.89
CA ALA A 297 13.21 -20.25 -20.34
C ALA A 297 13.03 -20.23 -21.86
N ASP A 298 11.88 -19.67 -22.30
CA ASP A 298 11.54 -19.54 -23.69
C ASP A 298 11.36 -18.07 -24.09
N ASN A 299 11.82 -17.74 -25.30
CA ASN A 299 11.65 -16.42 -25.94
C ASN A 299 12.17 -15.23 -25.12
N THR A 300 13.14 -15.45 -24.24
CA THR A 300 13.76 -14.39 -23.43
C THR A 300 15.26 -14.32 -23.67
N SER A 301 15.80 -13.11 -23.83
CA SER A 301 17.24 -12.86 -23.96
C SER A 301 17.99 -12.83 -22.62
N LYS A 302 17.25 -12.78 -21.51
CA LYS A 302 17.84 -12.72 -20.16
C LYS A 302 18.35 -14.07 -19.65
N PHE A 303 17.87 -15.18 -20.24
CA PHE A 303 18.19 -16.55 -19.84
C PHE A 303 18.62 -17.39 -21.03
N LYS A 304 19.35 -18.49 -20.77
CA LYS A 304 19.67 -19.48 -21.80
C LYS A 304 18.39 -20.16 -22.27
N ASN A 305 18.16 -20.17 -23.58
CA ASN A 305 16.98 -20.83 -24.20
C ASN A 305 17.22 -22.33 -24.47
N GLU A 306 17.99 -23.00 -23.63
CA GLU A 306 18.21 -24.45 -23.68
C GLU A 306 17.19 -25.17 -22.79
N ASN A 307 16.75 -26.34 -23.21
CA ASN A 307 15.89 -27.15 -22.38
C ASN A 307 16.61 -27.61 -21.11
N LYS A 308 16.09 -27.25 -19.93
CA LYS A 308 16.57 -27.65 -18.59
C LYS A 308 18.02 -27.19 -18.31
N ASN A 309 18.13 -25.99 -17.82
CA ASN A 309 19.38 -25.45 -17.31
C ASN A 309 19.51 -25.69 -15.79
N TYR A 310 20.72 -25.92 -15.33
CA TYR A 310 21.06 -26.09 -13.92
C TYR A 310 22.19 -25.16 -13.57
N GLU A 311 21.99 -24.35 -12.55
CA GLU A 311 22.99 -23.43 -12.01
C GLU A 311 23.13 -23.65 -10.50
N ALA A 312 24.33 -23.52 -10.00
CA ALA A 312 24.58 -23.60 -8.56
C ALA A 312 25.46 -22.42 -8.13
N TYR A 313 25.03 -21.72 -7.12
CA TYR A 313 25.71 -20.57 -6.57
C TYR A 313 26.01 -20.81 -5.10
N GLY A 314 27.09 -20.23 -4.61
CA GLY A 314 27.44 -20.26 -3.22
C GLY A 314 28.04 -18.96 -2.77
N ALA A 315 27.78 -18.56 -1.53
CA ALA A 315 28.44 -17.42 -0.90
C ALA A 315 28.83 -17.75 0.53
N LEU A 316 29.99 -17.26 0.94
CA LEU A 316 30.48 -17.29 2.31
C LEU A 316 30.65 -15.87 2.81
N GLY A 317 30.30 -15.62 4.06
CA GLY A 317 30.40 -14.32 4.69
C GLY A 317 30.99 -14.38 6.09
N LEU A 318 31.72 -13.34 6.46
CA LEU A 318 32.11 -13.04 7.82
C LEU A 318 31.56 -11.65 8.16
N SER A 319 30.54 -11.61 9.01
CA SER A 319 29.98 -10.40 9.56
C SER A 319 30.65 -10.05 10.87
N ALA A 320 30.96 -8.78 11.08
CA ALA A 320 31.48 -8.26 12.33
C ALA A 320 30.86 -6.90 12.65
N LYS A 321 30.51 -6.68 13.91
CA LYS A 321 30.05 -5.37 14.40
C LYS A 321 30.57 -5.12 15.81
N LEU A 322 30.71 -3.85 16.16
CA LEU A 322 31.17 -3.45 17.48
C LEU A 322 30.19 -2.44 18.08
N PRO A 323 29.15 -2.89 18.81
CA PRO A 323 28.23 -2.00 19.48
C PRO A 323 28.93 -1.26 20.63
N MET A 324 28.96 0.06 20.56
CA MET A 324 29.51 0.93 21.59
C MET A 324 28.39 1.78 22.18
N LEU A 325 28.36 1.88 23.51
CA LEU A 325 27.40 2.66 24.26
C LEU A 325 28.12 3.76 25.05
N LYS A 326 27.62 4.98 24.93
CA LYS A 326 27.98 6.10 25.80
C LYS A 326 26.71 6.61 26.49
N GLU A 327 26.76 6.68 27.82
CA GLU A 327 25.71 7.25 28.64
C GLU A 327 26.18 8.56 29.28
N ASN A 328 25.28 9.53 29.45
CA ASN A 328 25.55 10.67 30.30
C ASN A 328 25.44 10.32 31.80
N GLU A 329 25.84 11.22 32.70
CA GLU A 329 25.91 10.94 34.15
C GLU A 329 24.55 10.53 34.75
N ASP A 330 23.46 11.15 34.32
CA ASP A 330 22.08 10.86 34.79
C ASP A 330 21.37 9.75 34.01
N LYS A 331 22.05 9.11 33.03
CA LYS A 331 21.55 8.05 32.15
C LYS A 331 20.30 8.42 31.35
N SER A 332 20.03 9.72 31.23
CA SER A 332 18.89 10.25 30.45
C SER A 332 19.15 10.25 28.94
N LEU A 333 20.42 10.22 28.53
CA LEU A 333 20.85 10.17 27.13
C LEU A 333 21.78 8.97 26.91
N ARG A 334 21.51 8.24 25.82
CA ARG A 334 22.28 7.09 25.37
C ARG A 334 22.66 7.26 23.91
N ASP A 335 23.96 7.26 23.66
CA ASP A 335 24.53 7.27 22.32
C ASP A 335 25.04 5.87 21.98
N TYR A 336 24.48 5.27 20.93
CA TYR A 336 24.94 3.99 20.38
C TYR A 336 25.69 4.27 19.09
N PHE A 337 26.91 3.75 18.98
CA PHE A 337 27.67 3.77 17.73
C PHE A 337 28.10 2.35 17.39
N THR A 338 27.69 1.86 16.23
CA THR A 338 27.91 0.47 15.81
C THR A 338 28.54 0.43 14.43
N PRO A 339 29.89 0.41 14.32
CA PRO A 339 30.55 0.07 13.08
C PRO A 339 30.21 -1.35 12.67
N LYS A 340 30.02 -1.55 11.37
CA LYS A 340 29.65 -2.83 10.76
C LYS A 340 30.61 -3.18 9.62
N PHE A 341 30.88 -4.45 9.48
CA PHE A 341 31.71 -5.01 8.44
C PHE A 341 31.15 -6.33 7.95
N LEU A 342 31.20 -6.57 6.65
CA LEU A 342 30.92 -7.86 6.04
C LEU A 342 31.98 -8.16 4.98
N LEU A 343 32.77 -9.21 5.19
CA LEU A 343 33.59 -9.81 4.15
C LEU A 343 32.77 -10.92 3.50
N ARG A 344 32.63 -10.86 2.18
CA ARG A 344 31.80 -11.77 1.40
C ARG A 344 32.56 -12.28 0.19
N TYR A 345 32.49 -13.59 -0.02
CA TYR A 345 33.05 -14.25 -1.20
C TYR A 345 32.03 -15.20 -1.83
N SER A 346 31.81 -15.08 -3.11
CA SER A 346 30.97 -15.95 -3.92
C SER A 346 31.72 -16.35 -5.18
N PRO A 347 32.17 -17.61 -5.29
CA PRO A 347 32.90 -18.10 -6.46
C PRO A 347 31.97 -18.28 -7.66
N GLY A 348 32.57 -18.31 -8.84
CA GLY A 348 31.86 -18.64 -10.08
C GLY A 348 31.35 -17.42 -10.82
N HIS A 349 30.27 -17.63 -11.55
CA HIS A 349 29.65 -16.64 -12.43
C HIS A 349 28.32 -16.15 -11.84
N MET A 350 27.75 -15.13 -12.46
CA MET A 350 26.39 -14.69 -12.23
C MET A 350 25.74 -14.30 -13.57
N ARG A 351 24.42 -14.27 -13.60
CA ARG A 351 23.70 -13.71 -14.74
C ARG A 351 23.88 -12.20 -14.79
N ASN A 352 23.96 -11.64 -16.01
CA ASN A 352 23.91 -10.19 -16.17
C ASN A 352 22.58 -9.62 -15.69
N ILE A 353 22.64 -8.59 -14.86
CA ILE A 353 21.49 -7.90 -14.28
C ILE A 353 21.51 -6.45 -14.75
N ASP A 354 20.65 -6.15 -15.71
CA ASP A 354 20.42 -4.82 -16.28
C ASP A 354 19.14 -4.16 -15.74
N ASP A 355 18.48 -4.80 -14.78
CA ASP A 355 17.27 -4.28 -14.16
C ASP A 355 17.59 -3.09 -13.23
N ASN A 356 16.59 -2.24 -12.98
CA ASN A 356 16.67 -1.08 -12.09
C ASN A 356 16.78 -1.52 -10.62
N TYR A 357 17.95 -2.02 -10.25
CA TYR A 357 18.25 -2.40 -8.86
C TYR A 357 18.57 -1.15 -8.04
N LYS A 358 17.95 -1.04 -6.89
CA LYS A 358 18.15 0.06 -5.93
C LYS A 358 18.88 -0.47 -4.71
N LEU A 359 20.16 -0.12 -4.57
CA LEU A 359 20.91 -0.45 -3.37
C LEU A 359 20.41 0.40 -2.20
N LYS A 360 20.05 -0.25 -1.09
CA LYS A 360 19.65 0.39 0.16
C LYS A 360 20.64 0.04 1.27
N TYR A 361 20.68 0.85 2.33
CA TYR A 361 21.54 0.58 3.48
C TYR A 361 21.34 -0.83 4.05
N ASP A 362 20.09 -1.27 4.18
CA ASP A 362 19.74 -2.55 4.78
C ASP A 362 20.23 -3.76 3.95
N ASP A 363 20.49 -3.58 2.65
CA ASP A 363 20.97 -4.65 1.76
C ASP A 363 22.48 -4.86 1.84
N VAL A 364 23.25 -3.81 2.20
CA VAL A 364 24.73 -3.82 2.10
C VAL A 364 25.39 -4.92 2.92
N PHE A 365 24.81 -5.28 4.07
CA PHE A 365 25.33 -6.29 4.99
C PHE A 365 24.67 -7.66 4.84
N ASN A 366 23.85 -7.87 3.80
CA ASN A 366 23.26 -9.16 3.49
C ASN A 366 24.22 -10.04 2.68
N ILE A 367 24.20 -11.35 2.92
CA ILE A 367 24.96 -12.31 2.13
C ILE A 367 24.42 -12.42 0.69
N ASP A 368 23.13 -12.18 0.48
CA ASP A 368 22.45 -12.10 -0.82
C ASP A 368 21.82 -10.70 -0.97
N ARG A 369 22.60 -9.73 -1.46
CA ARG A 369 22.21 -8.33 -1.53
C ARG A 369 21.17 -8.05 -2.61
N ILE A 370 21.24 -8.78 -3.71
CA ILE A 370 20.38 -8.59 -4.87
C ILE A 370 19.03 -9.30 -4.68
N ASN A 371 19.04 -10.40 -3.91
CA ASN A 371 17.87 -11.21 -3.55
C ASN A 371 16.99 -11.61 -4.76
N LEU A 372 17.62 -12.00 -5.86
CA LEU A 372 16.92 -12.56 -7.03
C LEU A 372 16.77 -14.07 -6.90
N ILE A 373 15.67 -14.59 -7.47
CA ILE A 373 15.36 -16.01 -7.42
C ILE A 373 16.38 -16.86 -8.18
N ASP A 374 16.93 -16.34 -9.28
CA ASP A 374 17.64 -17.10 -10.31
C ASP A 374 19.18 -16.93 -10.27
N THR A 375 19.71 -16.08 -9.42
CA THR A 375 21.15 -15.81 -9.38
C THR A 375 21.62 -15.35 -8.01
N LEU A 376 22.92 -15.33 -7.81
CA LEU A 376 23.59 -14.79 -6.64
C LEU A 376 24.74 -13.90 -7.11
N GLU A 377 24.96 -12.76 -6.46
CA GLU A 377 26.08 -11.87 -6.76
C GLU A 377 27.43 -12.60 -6.63
N SER A 378 28.25 -12.60 -7.67
CA SER A 378 29.56 -13.25 -7.68
C SER A 378 30.68 -12.30 -7.26
N GLY A 379 31.81 -12.88 -6.80
CA GLY A 379 33.06 -12.19 -6.50
C GLY A 379 33.35 -11.99 -5.02
N LEU A 380 34.54 -11.42 -4.76
CA LEU A 380 35.00 -11.03 -3.43
C LEU A 380 34.68 -9.56 -3.17
N SER A 381 34.09 -9.26 -2.03
CA SER A 381 33.75 -7.89 -1.63
C SER A 381 33.81 -7.72 -0.12
N ALA A 382 34.07 -6.49 0.32
CA ALA A 382 33.99 -6.06 1.70
C ALA A 382 33.01 -4.90 1.84
N SER A 383 32.06 -4.99 2.74
CA SER A 383 31.13 -3.92 3.09
C SER A 383 31.58 -3.25 4.38
N PHE A 384 31.54 -1.93 4.40
CA PHE A 384 31.84 -1.11 5.56
C PHE A 384 30.71 -0.11 5.79
N GLY A 385 30.42 0.13 7.04
CA GLY A 385 29.46 1.16 7.41
C GLY A 385 29.32 1.28 8.90
N PHE A 386 28.42 2.15 9.31
CA PHE A 386 28.06 2.29 10.72
C PHE A 386 26.60 2.68 10.90
N GLU A 387 26.15 2.50 12.12
CA GLU A 387 24.92 3.07 12.66
C GLU A 387 25.26 3.93 13.87
N TYR A 388 24.65 5.07 13.96
CA TYR A 388 24.68 5.91 15.16
C TYR A 388 23.25 6.24 15.56
N THR A 389 22.92 5.97 16.82
CA THR A 389 21.60 6.23 17.39
C THR A 389 21.75 7.02 18.69
N LYS A 390 21.05 8.12 18.80
CA LYS A 390 20.95 8.89 20.04
C LYS A 390 19.56 8.76 20.61
N ASN A 391 19.46 8.22 21.81
CA ASN A 391 18.22 7.96 22.52
C ASN A 391 18.11 8.82 23.78
N LYS A 392 16.87 9.23 24.08
CA LYS A 392 16.50 9.83 25.36
C LYS A 392 15.69 8.82 26.17
N VAL A 393 16.06 8.64 27.43
CA VAL A 393 15.37 7.74 28.37
C VAL A 393 14.57 8.60 29.35
N LEU A 394 13.25 8.42 29.39
CA LEU A 394 12.33 9.11 30.28
C LEU A 394 11.35 8.08 30.85
N ASN A 395 11.25 7.97 32.18
CA ASN A 395 10.28 7.11 32.85
C ASN A 395 10.28 5.66 32.34
N ASN A 396 11.45 5.07 32.10
CA ASN A 396 11.66 3.74 31.49
C ASN A 396 11.23 3.59 30.01
N GLU A 397 10.80 4.66 29.37
CA GLU A 397 10.57 4.68 27.94
C GLU A 397 11.81 5.22 27.22
N THR A 398 12.18 4.57 26.11
CA THR A 398 13.30 4.99 25.27
C THR A 398 12.77 5.63 24.01
N LYS A 399 13.14 6.90 23.77
CA LYS A 399 12.79 7.63 22.58
C LYS A 399 14.03 7.88 21.72
N GLU A 400 13.99 7.44 20.45
CA GLU A 400 15.02 7.77 19.47
C GLU A 400 14.93 9.26 19.10
N LEU A 401 16.03 10.01 19.31
CA LEU A 401 16.14 11.43 18.94
C LEU A 401 16.77 11.60 17.56
N PHE A 402 17.79 10.80 17.30
CA PHE A 402 18.56 10.87 16.08
C PHE A 402 19.07 9.48 15.73
N TYR A 403 18.95 9.12 14.48
CA TYR A 403 19.55 7.94 13.88
C TYR A 403 20.24 8.34 12.58
N THR A 404 21.45 7.87 12.35
CA THR A 404 22.09 7.96 11.04
C THR A 404 22.91 6.73 10.76
N SER A 405 22.91 6.32 9.51
CA SER A 405 23.71 5.20 9.04
C SER A 405 24.24 5.50 7.66
N PHE A 406 25.41 4.97 7.34
CA PHE A 406 25.86 4.87 5.96
C PHE A 406 26.65 3.58 5.74
N ALA A 407 26.70 3.15 4.49
CA ALA A 407 27.48 1.99 4.10
C ALA A 407 27.90 2.06 2.64
N GLN A 408 29.02 1.38 2.34
CA GLN A 408 29.55 1.20 1.01
C GLN A 408 30.17 -0.19 0.85
N ILE A 409 30.10 -0.73 -0.37
CA ILE A 409 30.71 -2.00 -0.74
C ILE A 409 31.99 -1.68 -1.52
N ILE A 410 33.07 -2.40 -1.22
CA ILE A 410 34.33 -2.40 -1.94
C ILE A 410 34.50 -3.76 -2.60
N ASN A 411 34.47 -3.82 -3.90
CA ASN A 411 34.67 -5.01 -4.70
C ASN A 411 36.16 -5.22 -5.00
N ALA A 412 36.63 -6.46 -4.94
CA ALA A 412 37.99 -6.79 -5.38
C ALA A 412 38.18 -6.51 -6.89
N GLU A 413 37.15 -6.79 -7.69
CA GLU A 413 37.14 -6.63 -9.14
C GLU A 413 35.80 -6.02 -9.61
N GLU A 414 35.86 -5.20 -10.66
CA GLU A 414 34.68 -4.72 -11.36
C GLU A 414 34.01 -5.87 -12.12
N ASN A 415 32.68 -5.88 -12.12
CA ASN A 415 31.91 -6.88 -12.85
C ASN A 415 30.65 -6.27 -13.44
N ASN A 416 30.60 -6.16 -14.76
CA ASN A 416 29.48 -5.56 -15.48
C ASN A 416 28.21 -6.43 -15.48
N ASP A 417 28.28 -7.68 -15.01
CA ASP A 417 27.09 -8.51 -14.81
C ASP A 417 26.33 -8.14 -13.54
N ARG A 418 26.97 -7.40 -12.63
CA ARG A 418 26.30 -6.87 -11.44
C ARG A 418 25.43 -5.65 -11.79
N PRO A 419 24.37 -5.39 -11.01
CA PRO A 419 23.59 -4.15 -11.17
C PRO A 419 24.47 -2.90 -11.02
N ALA A 420 24.13 -1.85 -11.76
CA ALA A 420 24.93 -0.63 -11.83
C ALA A 420 25.36 -0.03 -10.48
N PRO A 421 24.54 0.02 -9.41
CA PRO A 421 24.96 0.57 -8.11
C PRO A 421 26.11 -0.19 -7.44
N ILE A 422 26.41 -1.45 -7.86
CA ILE A 422 27.40 -2.32 -7.23
C ILE A 422 28.39 -2.95 -8.23
N ASN A 423 28.41 -2.53 -9.49
CA ASN A 423 29.21 -3.15 -10.55
C ASN A 423 30.68 -2.70 -10.59
N LYS A 424 31.00 -1.54 -9.99
CA LYS A 424 32.34 -0.96 -9.95
C LYS A 424 33.12 -1.38 -8.71
N LYS A 425 34.36 -0.92 -8.62
CA LYS A 425 35.23 -1.14 -7.45
C LYS A 425 34.58 -0.66 -6.15
N TYR A 426 33.95 0.51 -6.18
CA TYR A 426 33.15 1.03 -5.08
C TYR A 426 31.69 1.02 -5.49
N SER A 427 30.80 0.60 -4.58
CA SER A 427 29.37 0.76 -4.80
C SER A 427 28.92 2.20 -4.63
N ASP A 428 27.68 2.50 -4.96
CA ASP A 428 27.04 3.71 -4.47
C ASP A 428 27.13 3.75 -2.94
N LEU A 429 27.34 4.95 -2.39
CA LEU A 429 27.29 5.20 -0.95
C LEU A 429 25.83 5.37 -0.55
N VAL A 430 25.35 4.49 0.31
CA VAL A 430 23.94 4.50 0.76
C VAL A 430 23.82 4.83 2.23
N GLY A 431 22.77 5.53 2.57
CA GLY A 431 22.54 5.91 3.96
C GLY A 431 21.09 6.25 4.27
N LYS A 432 20.86 6.35 5.58
CA LYS A 432 19.56 6.65 6.16
C LYS A 432 19.73 7.52 7.38
N THR A 433 18.98 8.59 7.47
CA THR A 433 19.00 9.52 8.60
C THR A 433 17.59 9.77 9.08
N LYS A 434 17.36 9.67 10.38
CA LYS A 434 16.11 10.05 11.04
C LYS A 434 16.41 11.07 12.13
N LEU A 435 15.60 12.09 12.19
CA LEU A 435 15.73 13.16 13.19
C LEU A 435 14.37 13.40 13.84
N ASN A 436 14.28 13.08 15.12
CA ASN A 436 13.09 13.27 15.96
C ASN A 436 13.37 14.38 16.98
N VAL A 437 13.33 15.65 16.54
CA VAL A 437 13.67 16.80 17.38
C VAL A 437 12.75 16.94 18.58
N SER A 438 11.49 16.60 18.39
CA SER A 438 10.44 16.66 19.41
C SER A 438 9.37 15.63 19.11
N ASP A 439 8.35 15.52 19.99
CA ASP A 439 7.15 14.73 19.71
C ASP A 439 6.33 15.27 18.52
N ASN A 440 6.69 16.46 18.08
CA ASN A 440 5.95 17.24 17.11
C ASN A 440 6.67 17.37 15.76
N PHE A 441 7.90 16.88 15.63
CA PHE A 441 8.69 17.01 14.40
C PHE A 441 9.57 15.79 14.19
N ASP A 442 9.39 15.12 13.07
CA ASP A 442 10.27 14.08 12.57
C ASP A 442 10.66 14.32 11.10
N LEU A 443 11.88 13.92 10.78
CA LEU A 443 12.44 13.95 9.44
C LEU A 443 13.14 12.63 9.16
N ASN A 444 12.82 12.04 7.99
CA ASN A 444 13.46 10.84 7.48
C ASN A 444 14.13 11.17 6.15
N TYR A 445 15.36 10.75 5.97
CA TYR A 445 16.10 10.91 4.72
C TYR A 445 16.83 9.63 4.35
N ASN A 446 16.48 9.03 3.21
CA ASN A 446 17.16 7.90 2.61
C ASN A 446 17.87 8.38 1.34
N TYR A 447 19.11 7.96 1.12
CA TYR A 447 19.89 8.43 -0.03
C TYR A 447 20.82 7.37 -0.60
N ALA A 448 21.13 7.52 -1.88
CA ALA A 448 22.22 6.85 -2.55
C ALA A 448 23.00 7.87 -3.38
N ILE A 449 24.31 7.97 -3.13
CA ILE A 449 25.24 8.83 -3.82
C ILE A 449 26.08 7.95 -4.75
N ASP A 450 26.29 8.40 -5.97
CA ASP A 450 27.02 7.63 -6.98
C ASP A 450 28.44 7.28 -6.53
N GLN A 451 29.04 6.32 -7.21
CA GLN A 451 30.37 5.77 -6.91
C GLN A 451 31.49 6.82 -6.93
N THR A 452 31.29 7.92 -7.66
CA THR A 452 32.24 9.04 -7.77
C THR A 452 31.99 10.14 -6.73
N LEU A 453 30.91 10.02 -5.97
CA LEU A 453 30.41 11.00 -4.98
C LEU A 453 30.04 12.37 -5.58
N ASN A 454 29.74 12.41 -6.88
CA ASN A 454 29.39 13.64 -7.59
C ASN A 454 27.87 13.85 -7.68
N ASP A 455 27.11 12.77 -7.82
CA ASP A 455 25.67 12.83 -8.06
C ASP A 455 24.88 12.03 -7.02
N ILE A 456 23.70 12.53 -6.66
CA ILE A 456 22.73 11.79 -5.85
C ILE A 456 21.82 11.04 -6.82
N ASN A 457 21.90 9.70 -6.80
CA ASN A 457 21.07 8.82 -7.64
C ASN A 457 19.68 8.57 -7.05
N PHE A 458 19.58 8.63 -5.73
CA PHE A 458 18.34 8.43 -5.00
C PHE A 458 18.26 9.38 -3.80
N SER A 459 17.14 10.04 -3.65
CA SER A 459 16.85 10.92 -2.52
C SER A 459 15.37 10.79 -2.16
N GLU A 460 15.09 10.35 -0.93
CA GLU A 460 13.73 10.26 -0.38
C GLU A 460 13.70 10.98 0.96
N ILE A 461 12.93 12.07 1.03
CA ILE A 461 12.78 12.88 2.22
C ILE A 461 11.32 12.83 2.67
N GLY A 462 11.09 12.40 3.91
CA GLY A 462 9.81 12.49 4.59
C GLY A 462 9.91 13.42 5.78
N MET A 463 9.01 14.37 5.90
CA MET A 463 8.92 15.28 7.03
C MET A 463 7.50 15.31 7.58
N ASN A 464 7.36 15.17 8.88
CA ASN A 464 6.09 15.34 9.58
C ASN A 464 6.25 16.42 10.66
N TYR A 465 5.29 17.31 10.72
CA TYR A 465 5.22 18.36 11.72
C TYR A 465 3.81 18.43 12.31
N LEU A 466 3.73 18.37 13.63
CA LEU A 466 2.50 18.46 14.39
C LEU A 466 2.66 19.52 15.50
N ASN A 467 1.89 20.59 15.43
CA ASN A 467 1.91 21.61 16.49
C ASN A 467 0.51 22.14 16.76
N GLY A 468 -0.03 21.72 17.90
CA GLY A 468 -1.40 22.05 18.28
C GLY A 468 -2.41 21.63 17.18
N PRO A 469 -3.13 22.59 16.58
CA PRO A 469 -4.13 22.28 15.54
C PRO A 469 -3.53 21.99 14.15
N LEU A 470 -2.23 22.25 13.95
CA LEU A 470 -1.57 22.14 12.65
C LEU A 470 -0.82 20.81 12.53
N GLN A 471 -1.14 20.04 11.48
CA GLN A 471 -0.36 18.90 11.01
C GLN A 471 0.09 19.16 9.57
N PHE A 472 1.38 18.96 9.30
CA PHE A 472 1.97 19.17 7.99
C PHE A 472 2.90 18.03 7.63
N ASN A 473 2.71 17.43 6.45
CA ASN A 473 3.53 16.34 5.93
C ASN A 473 4.08 16.73 4.56
N ILE A 474 5.36 16.46 4.32
CA ILE A 474 6.01 16.55 3.01
C ILE A 474 6.70 15.24 2.72
N ASN A 475 6.52 14.75 1.49
CA ASN A 475 7.29 13.64 0.92
C ASN A 475 7.90 14.12 -0.40
N TYR A 476 9.22 14.04 -0.50
CA TYR A 476 9.97 14.29 -1.73
C TYR A 476 10.67 13.00 -2.15
N LEU A 477 10.58 12.66 -3.42
CA LEU A 477 11.30 11.54 -4.04
C LEU A 477 12.00 12.04 -5.29
N GLU A 478 13.29 11.71 -5.41
CA GLU A 478 14.09 11.87 -6.62
C GLU A 478 14.80 10.56 -6.94
N GLU A 479 14.63 10.09 -8.16
CA GLU A 479 15.28 8.91 -8.71
C GLU A 479 15.93 9.27 -10.05
N LYS A 480 17.23 9.06 -10.15
CA LYS A 480 18.02 9.33 -11.34
C LYS A 480 18.80 8.10 -11.80
N ASN A 481 19.24 8.13 -13.03
CA ASN A 481 20.11 7.10 -13.61
C ASN A 481 19.50 5.69 -13.46
N ASN A 482 20.25 4.77 -12.86
CA ASN A 482 19.86 3.37 -12.68
C ASN A 482 18.80 3.13 -11.58
N TYR A 483 18.48 4.16 -10.78
CA TYR A 483 17.43 4.07 -9.78
C TYR A 483 16.03 4.37 -10.34
N GLY A 484 15.95 5.01 -11.48
CA GLY A 484 14.71 5.37 -12.13
C GLY A 484 14.77 6.74 -12.80
N SER A 485 13.60 7.27 -13.14
CA SER A 485 13.44 8.61 -13.70
C SER A 485 12.14 9.19 -13.14
N GLN A 486 12.17 9.55 -11.86
CA GLN A 486 11.03 10.13 -11.17
C GLN A 486 11.52 11.25 -10.26
N GLU A 487 10.79 12.33 -10.24
CA GLU A 487 11.00 13.40 -9.26
C GLU A 487 9.65 14.03 -8.93
N TYR A 488 9.22 13.90 -7.67
CA TYR A 488 7.96 14.51 -7.25
C TYR A 488 8.02 14.99 -5.80
N VAL A 489 7.14 15.94 -5.51
CA VAL A 489 6.83 16.38 -4.15
C VAL A 489 5.35 16.19 -3.87
N LYS A 490 5.03 15.54 -2.74
CA LYS A 490 3.68 15.43 -2.18
C LYS A 490 3.64 16.21 -0.87
N SER A 491 2.65 17.05 -0.70
CA SER A 491 2.44 17.83 0.54
C SER A 491 1.01 17.66 1.03
N GLU A 492 0.86 17.57 2.35
CA GLU A 492 -0.42 17.48 3.02
C GLU A 492 -0.41 18.41 4.24
N LEU A 493 -1.45 19.21 4.36
CA LEU A 493 -1.66 20.12 5.48
C LEU A 493 -3.06 19.88 6.05
N ASN A 494 -3.13 19.65 7.34
CA ASN A 494 -4.36 19.53 8.09
C ASN A 494 -4.35 20.58 9.21
N TYR A 495 -5.42 21.34 9.32
CA TYR A 495 -5.59 22.36 10.34
C TYR A 495 -6.92 22.20 11.05
N ALA A 496 -6.88 21.93 12.36
CA ALA A 496 -8.08 21.84 13.19
C ALA A 496 -8.57 23.26 13.54
N ILE A 497 -9.83 23.55 13.24
CA ILE A 497 -10.48 24.84 13.50
C ILE A 497 -11.45 24.65 14.67
N GLY A 498 -11.03 25.07 15.86
CA GLY A 498 -11.79 24.79 17.09
C GLY A 498 -11.93 23.29 17.35
N GLU A 499 -13.02 22.89 17.99
CA GLU A 499 -13.28 21.48 18.37
C GLU A 499 -13.93 20.65 17.25
N SER A 500 -14.47 21.29 16.24
CA SER A 500 -15.33 20.64 15.24
C SER A 500 -14.94 20.87 13.78
N GLY A 501 -14.07 21.82 13.51
CA GLY A 501 -13.66 22.14 12.13
C GLY A 501 -12.32 21.50 11.76
N LYS A 502 -12.18 21.01 10.53
CA LYS A 502 -10.93 20.57 9.93
C LYS A 502 -10.80 21.09 8.51
N LEU A 503 -9.74 21.83 8.25
CA LEU A 503 -9.30 22.22 6.91
C LEU A 503 -8.18 21.32 6.48
N SER A 504 -8.28 20.71 5.30
CA SER A 504 -7.24 19.86 4.74
C SER A 504 -6.87 20.34 3.33
N PHE A 505 -5.58 20.37 3.06
CA PHE A 505 -5.04 20.63 1.73
C PHE A 505 -4.02 19.55 1.39
N SER A 506 -4.09 18.97 0.19
CA SER A 506 -3.07 18.07 -0.33
C SER A 506 -2.76 18.39 -1.79
N ALA A 507 -1.50 18.20 -2.17
CA ALA A 507 -1.03 18.44 -3.52
C ALA A 507 0.10 17.47 -3.86
N LYS A 508 0.14 17.03 -5.12
CA LYS A 508 1.27 16.29 -5.69
C LYS A 508 1.71 16.95 -6.98
N ARG A 509 3.02 17.18 -7.11
CA ARG A 509 3.63 17.78 -8.28
C ARG A 509 4.77 16.91 -8.79
N ASP A 510 4.71 16.57 -10.07
CA ASP A 510 5.80 15.99 -10.84
C ASP A 510 6.76 17.11 -11.23
N LEU A 511 8.00 17.06 -10.73
CA LEU A 511 8.98 18.11 -10.94
C LEU A 511 9.73 17.94 -12.28
N LEU A 512 9.87 16.69 -12.75
CA LEU A 512 10.46 16.42 -14.07
C LEU A 512 9.58 16.99 -15.20
N LYS A 513 8.28 16.79 -15.12
CA LYS A 513 7.32 17.31 -16.09
C LYS A 513 6.91 18.75 -15.79
N SER A 514 7.38 19.33 -14.68
CA SER A 514 6.95 20.65 -14.18
C SER A 514 5.42 20.81 -14.13
N SER A 515 4.70 19.72 -13.89
CA SER A 515 3.23 19.67 -13.89
C SER A 515 2.70 19.23 -12.54
N SER A 516 1.57 19.77 -12.12
CA SER A 516 0.83 19.26 -10.98
C SER A 516 0.03 18.03 -11.38
N GLU A 517 -0.03 17.03 -10.53
CA GLU A 517 -0.90 15.87 -10.73
C GLU A 517 -2.29 16.18 -10.17
N PHE A 518 -2.35 16.69 -8.95
CA PHE A 518 -3.61 17.12 -8.35
C PHE A 518 -3.42 18.21 -7.28
N TYR A 519 -4.51 18.93 -7.01
CA TYR A 519 -4.74 19.71 -5.79
C TYR A 519 -6.07 19.28 -5.17
N ASN A 520 -6.09 19.14 -3.86
CA ASN A 520 -7.28 18.82 -3.09
C ASN A 520 -7.37 19.78 -1.90
N LEU A 521 -8.52 20.47 -1.78
CA LEU A 521 -8.82 21.34 -0.65
C LEU A 521 -10.17 20.91 -0.08
N SER A 522 -10.21 20.62 1.22
CA SER A 522 -11.45 20.24 1.88
C SER A 522 -11.61 20.93 3.22
N TYR A 523 -12.85 21.24 3.54
CA TYR A 523 -13.26 21.66 4.87
C TYR A 523 -14.30 20.69 5.39
N GLN A 524 -14.11 20.21 6.62
CA GLN A 524 -15.03 19.31 7.31
C GLN A 524 -15.42 19.92 8.65
N TYR A 525 -16.69 19.87 8.94
CA TYR A 525 -17.25 20.13 10.27
C TYR A 525 -17.73 18.84 10.87
N ILE A 526 -17.24 18.49 12.06
CA ILE A 526 -17.52 17.22 12.74
C ILE A 526 -17.87 17.49 14.18
N ASN A 527 -19.07 17.09 14.59
CA ASN A 527 -19.46 17.01 15.98
C ASN A 527 -20.20 15.69 16.26
N ASP A 528 -20.65 15.48 17.50
CA ASP A 528 -21.31 14.24 17.93
C ASP A 528 -22.56 13.87 17.10
N CYS A 529 -23.15 14.82 16.38
CA CYS A 529 -24.46 14.64 15.74
C CYS A 529 -24.49 15.01 14.26
N LEU A 530 -23.47 15.74 13.77
CA LEU A 530 -23.41 16.22 12.39
C LEU A 530 -21.97 16.18 11.88
N ARG A 531 -21.80 15.61 10.72
CA ARG A 531 -20.60 15.79 9.91
C ARG A 531 -21.02 16.45 8.60
N ALA A 532 -20.41 17.54 8.25
CA ALA A 532 -20.66 18.22 7.00
C ALA A 532 -19.33 18.61 6.36
N GLY A 533 -19.22 18.48 5.06
CA GLY A 533 -17.97 18.78 4.36
C GLY A 533 -18.19 19.32 2.96
N ILE A 534 -17.20 20.08 2.51
CA ILE A 534 -17.03 20.51 1.15
C ILE A 534 -15.59 20.16 0.72
N ALA A 535 -15.44 19.52 -0.42
CA ALA A 535 -14.14 19.22 -0.99
C ALA A 535 -14.10 19.70 -2.45
N TYR A 536 -13.02 20.38 -2.78
CA TYR A 536 -12.67 20.73 -4.16
C TYR A 536 -11.39 20.02 -4.53
N ARG A 537 -11.43 19.23 -5.61
CA ARG A 537 -10.27 18.54 -6.18
C ARG A 537 -10.10 18.94 -7.64
N ARG A 538 -8.88 19.19 -8.03
CA ARG A 538 -8.48 19.39 -9.42
C ARG A 538 -7.40 18.40 -9.79
N GLU A 539 -7.65 17.60 -10.82
CA GLU A 539 -6.72 16.69 -11.43
C GLU A 539 -6.24 17.23 -12.77
N PHE A 540 -4.94 17.12 -13.02
CA PHE A 540 -4.31 17.59 -14.25
C PHE A 540 -3.92 16.44 -15.18
N TYR A 541 -4.10 15.22 -14.71
CA TYR A 541 -3.73 14.03 -15.46
C TYR A 541 -4.63 13.85 -16.68
N VAL A 542 -4.01 13.57 -17.83
CA VAL A 542 -4.69 13.31 -19.09
C VAL A 542 -4.11 12.03 -19.67
N ASP A 543 -4.92 11.01 -19.86
CA ASP A 543 -4.54 9.74 -20.50
C ASP A 543 -5.74 9.11 -21.20
N LYS A 544 -5.57 8.75 -22.49
CA LYS A 544 -6.64 8.16 -23.32
C LYS A 544 -7.93 9.01 -23.29
N ASP A 545 -9.00 8.50 -22.68
CA ASP A 545 -10.29 9.19 -22.50
C ASP A 545 -10.41 9.91 -21.14
N ILE A 546 -9.39 9.83 -20.29
CA ILE A 546 -9.31 10.61 -19.06
C ILE A 546 -8.89 12.05 -19.42
N GLU A 547 -9.68 13.01 -19.02
CA GLU A 547 -9.42 14.44 -19.20
C GLU A 547 -9.15 15.09 -17.85
N ALA A 548 -8.36 16.18 -17.85
CA ALA A 548 -8.16 17.00 -16.64
C ALA A 548 -9.51 17.38 -16.03
N GLU A 549 -9.67 17.21 -14.74
CA GLU A 549 -10.97 17.26 -14.11
C GLU A 549 -11.03 18.15 -12.86
N ASN A 550 -12.19 18.77 -12.65
CA ASN A 550 -12.51 19.47 -11.42
C ASN A 550 -13.70 18.79 -10.76
N TYR A 551 -13.53 18.45 -9.49
CA TYR A 551 -14.58 17.89 -8.64
C TYR A 551 -14.96 18.88 -7.56
N LEU A 552 -16.24 19.05 -7.32
CA LEU A 552 -16.76 19.71 -6.14
C LEU A 552 -17.74 18.75 -5.47
N MET A 553 -17.48 18.42 -4.24
CA MET A 553 -18.26 17.47 -3.47
C MET A 553 -18.79 18.09 -2.19
N PHE A 554 -20.02 17.72 -1.85
CA PHE A 554 -20.66 18.07 -0.60
C PHE A 554 -21.01 16.79 0.14
N THR A 555 -20.70 16.75 1.44
CA THR A 555 -21.03 15.64 2.32
C THR A 555 -21.83 16.15 3.50
N ILE A 556 -22.87 15.43 3.87
CA ILE A 556 -23.62 15.68 5.11
C ILE A 556 -23.92 14.34 5.75
N ASP A 557 -23.54 14.20 6.99
CA ASP A 557 -23.67 13.01 7.80
C ASP A 557 -24.45 13.36 9.06
N ILE A 558 -25.57 12.71 9.28
CA ILE A 558 -26.44 12.99 10.40
C ILE A 558 -26.48 11.76 11.31
N VAL A 559 -25.75 11.84 12.43
CA VAL A 559 -25.75 10.79 13.44
C VAL A 559 -27.02 10.92 14.30
N PRO A 560 -27.89 9.88 14.49
CA PRO A 560 -27.68 8.45 14.25
C PRO A 560 -28.33 7.89 12.97
N PHE A 561 -28.70 8.71 11.99
CA PHE A 561 -29.43 8.25 10.79
C PHE A 561 -28.54 7.54 9.75
N GLY A 562 -27.26 7.41 10.00
CA GLY A 562 -26.29 6.78 9.13
C GLY A 562 -25.29 7.76 8.56
N SER A 563 -24.15 7.24 8.10
CA SER A 563 -23.10 8.01 7.50
C SER A 563 -23.42 8.28 6.02
N LEU A 564 -23.40 9.54 5.67
CA LEU A 564 -23.29 10.10 4.33
C LEU A 564 -21.80 10.21 4.02
N SER A 565 -21.11 9.11 3.79
CA SER A 565 -19.75 9.23 3.30
C SER A 565 -19.78 9.39 1.79
N SER A 566 -19.44 10.57 1.33
CA SER A 566 -18.79 10.70 0.05
C SER A 566 -17.45 10.00 0.12
N PRO A 567 -16.95 9.46 -1.00
CA PRO A 567 -15.62 8.92 -1.10
C PRO A 567 -14.59 9.86 -0.45
N THR A 568 -13.81 9.31 0.46
CA THR A 568 -12.72 10.07 1.08
C THR A 568 -11.58 10.12 0.08
N PHE A 569 -11.18 11.31 -0.32
CA PHE A 569 -9.90 11.49 -1.01
C PHE A 569 -8.78 11.24 0.01
N ASN A 570 -8.12 10.10 -0.09
CA ASN A 570 -6.87 9.82 0.60
C ASN A 570 -5.69 10.23 -0.25
#